data_6d1d945447931577d84ccaf742865b64
#
_entry.id   6d1d945447931577d84ccaf742865b64
#
_cell.length_a   1.000
_cell.length_b   1.000
_cell.length_c   1.000
_cell.angle_alpha   90.00
_cell.angle_beta   90.00
_cell.angle_gamma   90.00
#
_symmetry.space_group_name_H-M   'P 1'
#
loop_
_entity.id
_entity.type
_entity.pdbx_description
1 polymer ?
#
loop_
_entity_poly.entity_id
_entity_poly.type
_entity_poly.pdbx_seq_one_letter_code
_entity_poly.pdbx_strand_id
1 'polypeptide(L)'
;MVSIKNKEQIEKMREACRVANLAQKAVEVAIRPGISTWELDKIAERTMRENGAIPAEKGFPSGVKGVPAFPGSICASVNDVVIHGIPSKREILHDGDIISVDLVAYKNGFNGDCCRTYFVGNVSEEAKRLTEVTKQSFYEGIKYAKKGFRLGDICHAIGEYVEKNGYSVVREFQGHGIGESMHEDPGIPNYGKAGRGIRLEPGMTLAIEPMVIMGKPNILELDDGWTIITEDGSLAAHYENTILITENEPEILTLL
;
A
#
# COMPACT_ATOMS: atom_id res chain seq x y z
N MET A 1 8.66 -18.54 -7.25
CA MET A 1 7.56 -19.56 -7.10
C MET A 1 6.63 -19.06 -6.02
N VAL A 2 5.32 -19.09 -6.27
CA VAL A 2 4.34 -18.59 -5.27
C VAL A 2 4.37 -19.42 -4.01
N SER A 3 4.47 -18.77 -2.85
CA SER A 3 4.53 -19.40 -1.54
C SER A 3 3.13 -19.65 -0.99
N ILE A 4 2.87 -20.88 -0.50
CA ILE A 4 1.64 -21.24 0.23
C ILE A 4 1.98 -21.35 1.70
N LYS A 5 1.41 -20.49 2.51
CA LYS A 5 1.69 -20.40 3.96
C LYS A 5 0.91 -21.50 4.70
N ASN A 6 1.58 -22.19 5.59
CA ASN A 6 0.93 -23.12 6.53
C ASN A 6 0.29 -22.35 7.70
N LYS A 7 -0.44 -23.04 8.58
CA LYS A 7 -1.17 -22.42 9.70
C LYS A 7 -0.26 -21.62 10.64
N GLU A 8 0.92 -22.15 10.98
CA GLU A 8 1.87 -21.46 11.87
C GLU A 8 2.40 -20.17 11.22
N GLN A 9 2.73 -20.19 9.93
CA GLN A 9 3.18 -19.04 9.17
C GLN A 9 2.08 -17.96 9.08
N ILE A 10 0.83 -18.38 8.86
CA ILE A 10 -0.32 -17.45 8.83
C ILE A 10 -0.49 -16.75 10.19
N GLU A 11 -0.35 -17.45 11.32
CA GLU A 11 -0.42 -16.80 12.65
C GLU A 11 0.70 -15.77 12.84
N LYS A 12 1.92 -16.05 12.39
CA LYS A 12 3.03 -15.09 12.42
C LYS A 12 2.75 -13.86 11.54
N MET A 13 2.12 -14.07 10.39
CA MET A 13 1.70 -12.95 9.53
C MET A 13 0.60 -12.10 10.17
N ARG A 14 -0.39 -12.73 10.82
CA ARG A 14 -1.42 -11.97 11.58
C ARG A 14 -0.78 -11.07 12.63
N GLU A 15 0.25 -11.55 13.34
CA GLU A 15 0.98 -10.74 14.33
C GLU A 15 1.72 -9.55 13.68
N ALA A 16 2.36 -9.74 12.53
CA ALA A 16 3.01 -8.66 11.79
C ALA A 16 1.98 -7.64 11.28
N CYS A 17 0.91 -8.11 10.65
CA CYS A 17 -0.18 -7.29 10.13
C CYS A 17 -0.90 -6.50 11.24
N ARG A 18 -1.07 -7.10 12.43
CA ARG A 18 -1.62 -6.40 13.60
C ARG A 18 -0.74 -5.23 14.01
N VAL A 19 0.57 -5.39 13.99
CA VAL A 19 1.49 -4.29 14.33
C VAL A 19 1.47 -3.20 13.25
N ALA A 20 1.44 -3.57 11.97
CA ALA A 20 1.28 -2.62 10.88
C ALA A 20 0.00 -1.77 11.05
N ASN A 21 -1.13 -2.42 11.36
CA ASN A 21 -2.39 -1.70 11.60
C ASN A 21 -2.32 -0.79 12.84
N LEU A 22 -1.67 -1.21 13.93
CA LEU A 22 -1.45 -0.35 15.11
C LEU A 22 -0.63 0.89 14.76
N ALA A 23 0.40 0.75 13.91
CA ALA A 23 1.21 1.88 13.45
C ALA A 23 0.38 2.83 12.57
N GLN A 24 -0.45 2.30 11.65
CA GLN A 24 -1.40 3.10 10.85
C GLN A 24 -2.35 3.91 11.74
N LYS A 25 -2.95 3.28 12.75
CA LYS A 25 -3.85 3.98 13.69
C LYS A 25 -3.13 5.07 14.49
N ALA A 26 -1.89 4.83 14.91
CA ALA A 26 -1.10 5.83 15.64
C ALA A 26 -0.78 7.05 14.75
N VAL A 27 -0.47 6.82 13.48
CA VAL A 27 -0.25 7.89 12.49
C VAL A 27 -1.55 8.64 12.20
N GLU A 28 -2.65 7.93 11.96
CA GLU A 28 -3.98 8.53 11.71
C GLU A 28 -4.37 9.55 12.79
N VAL A 29 -4.22 9.18 14.07
CA VAL A 29 -4.51 10.07 15.20
C VAL A 29 -3.61 11.31 15.25
N ALA A 30 -2.39 11.21 14.72
CA ALA A 30 -1.42 12.31 14.74
C ALA A 30 -1.55 13.27 13.55
N ILE A 31 -2.20 12.85 12.45
CA ILE A 31 -2.35 13.65 11.24
C ILE A 31 -3.16 14.92 11.54
N ARG A 32 -2.56 16.06 11.21
CA ARG A 32 -3.16 17.39 11.32
C ARG A 32 -2.35 18.42 10.53
N PRO A 33 -2.91 19.58 10.16
CA PRO A 33 -2.10 20.68 9.64
C PRO A 33 -0.96 21.06 10.58
N GLY A 34 0.21 21.32 10.02
CA GLY A 34 1.42 21.72 10.75
C GLY A 34 2.31 20.58 11.25
N ILE A 35 1.91 19.30 11.12
CA ILE A 35 2.80 18.17 11.39
C ILE A 35 3.70 17.91 10.18
N SER A 36 4.95 17.51 10.41
CA SER A 36 5.84 17.06 9.35
C SER A 36 5.68 15.58 9.06
N THR A 37 5.95 15.16 7.82
CA THR A 37 5.96 13.73 7.46
C THR A 37 7.03 12.95 8.24
N TRP A 38 8.13 13.61 8.65
CA TRP A 38 9.14 13.02 9.53
C TRP A 38 8.60 12.71 10.93
N GLU A 39 7.73 13.56 11.51
CA GLU A 39 7.11 13.28 12.82
C GLU A 39 6.19 12.07 12.72
N LEU A 40 5.43 11.94 11.62
CA LEU A 40 4.60 10.75 11.35
C LEU A 40 5.44 9.50 11.24
N ASP A 41 6.59 9.55 10.55
CA ASP A 41 7.57 8.48 10.46
C ASP A 41 8.04 8.02 11.86
N LYS A 42 8.36 8.98 12.74
CA LYS A 42 8.81 8.65 14.10
C LYS A 42 7.71 8.04 14.97
N ILE A 43 6.47 8.44 14.77
CA ILE A 43 5.31 7.84 15.45
C ILE A 43 5.14 6.39 15.01
N ALA A 44 5.16 6.12 13.71
CA ALA A 44 5.04 4.77 13.15
C ALA A 44 6.20 3.87 13.61
N GLU A 45 7.46 4.34 13.48
CA GLU A 45 8.66 3.60 13.91
C GLU A 45 8.58 3.22 15.39
N ARG A 46 8.24 4.18 16.25
CA ARG A 46 8.10 3.93 17.69
C ARG A 46 7.02 2.89 17.96
N THR A 47 5.85 3.02 17.36
CA THR A 47 4.73 2.09 17.55
C THR A 47 5.10 0.68 17.11
N MET A 48 5.76 0.52 15.96
CA MET A 48 6.23 -0.80 15.51
C MET A 48 7.21 -1.41 16.49
N ARG A 49 8.23 -0.64 16.92
CA ARG A 49 9.28 -1.13 17.85
C ARG A 49 8.75 -1.47 19.24
N GLU A 50 7.86 -0.65 19.80
CA GLU A 50 7.20 -0.92 21.08
C GLU A 50 6.33 -2.19 21.05
N ASN A 51 5.85 -2.59 19.86
CA ASN A 51 5.11 -3.83 19.65
C ASN A 51 6.00 -5.00 19.14
N GLY A 52 7.33 -4.88 19.25
CA GLY A 52 8.28 -5.92 18.91
C GLY A 52 8.42 -6.21 17.42
N ALA A 53 8.15 -5.23 16.56
CA ALA A 53 8.37 -5.28 15.12
C ALA A 53 9.49 -4.33 14.68
N ILE A 54 10.02 -4.57 13.49
CA ILE A 54 11.00 -3.71 12.82
C ILE A 54 10.30 -3.08 11.60
N PRO A 55 10.44 -1.75 11.36
CA PRO A 55 9.97 -1.16 10.11
C PRO A 55 10.82 -1.70 8.97
N ALA A 56 10.21 -2.47 8.06
CA ALA A 56 10.93 -3.21 7.02
C ALA A 56 11.36 -2.33 5.84
N GLU A 57 10.69 -1.20 5.63
CA GLU A 57 11.08 -0.22 4.61
C GLU A 57 12.39 0.47 4.94
N LYS A 58 12.65 0.71 6.23
CA LYS A 58 13.83 1.45 6.68
C LYS A 58 15.12 0.68 6.39
N GLY A 59 15.91 1.20 5.48
CA GLY A 59 17.15 0.55 5.02
C GLY A 59 16.90 -0.42 3.86
N PHE A 60 15.69 -0.44 3.28
CA PHE A 60 15.41 -1.24 2.10
C PHE A 60 16.29 -0.79 0.93
N PRO A 61 17.02 -1.71 0.26
CA PRO A 61 17.95 -1.34 -0.82
C PRO A 61 17.18 -0.92 -2.07
N SER A 62 17.60 0.17 -2.73
CA SER A 62 17.01 0.60 -3.99
C SER A 62 17.26 -0.35 -5.16
N GLY A 63 18.30 -1.18 -5.06
CA GLY A 63 18.77 -1.99 -6.19
C GLY A 63 19.49 -1.19 -7.29
N VAL A 64 19.51 0.13 -7.21
CA VAL A 64 20.13 1.03 -8.21
C VAL A 64 21.45 1.57 -7.66
N LYS A 65 22.51 1.45 -8.47
CA LYS A 65 23.85 1.92 -8.07
C LYS A 65 23.86 3.44 -7.86
N GLY A 66 24.23 3.86 -6.66
CA GLY A 66 24.35 5.27 -6.29
C GLY A 66 23.11 5.84 -5.60
N VAL A 67 22.00 5.14 -5.62
CA VAL A 67 20.80 5.50 -4.86
C VAL A 67 20.91 4.88 -3.45
N PRO A 68 20.82 5.69 -2.38
CA PRO A 68 20.88 5.18 -1.00
C PRO A 68 19.67 4.30 -0.67
N ALA A 69 19.81 3.46 0.33
CA ALA A 69 18.69 2.70 0.88
C ALA A 69 17.58 3.65 1.39
N PHE A 70 16.33 3.20 1.37
CA PHE A 70 15.18 4.01 1.81
C PHE A 70 15.37 4.48 3.27
N PRO A 71 15.29 5.78 3.55
CA PRO A 71 15.68 6.29 4.85
C PRO A 71 14.56 6.25 5.90
N GLY A 72 13.30 6.16 5.46
CA GLY A 72 12.10 6.21 6.29
C GLY A 72 11.67 4.86 6.84
N SER A 73 10.84 4.88 7.85
CA SER A 73 10.13 3.72 8.40
C SER A 73 8.72 3.59 7.81
N ILE A 74 8.30 4.60 7.06
CA ILE A 74 7.08 4.67 6.26
C ILE A 74 7.40 5.36 4.94
N CYS A 75 6.61 5.09 3.90
CA CYS A 75 6.47 6.00 2.77
C CYS A 75 5.38 7.03 3.11
N ALA A 76 5.67 8.32 2.89
CA ALA A 76 4.78 9.43 3.21
C ALA A 76 4.52 10.25 1.94
N SER A 77 3.49 9.86 1.19
CA SER A 77 3.21 10.36 -0.16
C SER A 77 2.10 11.40 -0.12
N VAL A 78 2.45 12.68 -0.31
CA VAL A 78 1.53 13.82 -0.18
C VAL A 78 1.04 14.26 -1.55
N ASN A 79 -0.25 14.46 -1.72
CA ASN A 79 -0.95 15.02 -2.89
C ASN A 79 -0.62 14.30 -4.21
N ASP A 80 0.28 14.85 -5.02
CA ASP A 80 0.71 14.33 -6.32
C ASP A 80 1.80 13.26 -6.23
N VAL A 81 2.33 13.01 -5.03
CA VAL A 81 3.22 11.87 -4.79
C VAL A 81 2.39 10.59 -4.78
N VAL A 82 2.69 9.70 -5.70
CA VAL A 82 1.97 8.43 -5.88
C VAL A 82 2.37 7.42 -4.81
N ILE A 83 3.68 7.15 -4.71
CA ILE A 83 4.29 6.20 -3.77
C ILE A 83 5.72 6.62 -3.41
N HIS A 84 6.28 5.96 -2.40
CA HIS A 84 7.67 6.06 -1.97
C HIS A 84 8.11 7.47 -1.57
N GLY A 85 7.18 8.35 -1.16
CA GLY A 85 7.50 9.66 -0.63
C GLY A 85 8.41 9.56 0.60
N ILE A 86 9.59 10.21 0.56
CA ILE A 86 10.57 10.16 1.66
C ILE A 86 10.13 11.09 2.80
N PRO A 87 9.94 10.58 4.03
CA PRO A 87 9.60 11.41 5.19
C PRO A 87 10.63 12.51 5.45
N SER A 88 10.18 13.75 5.57
CA SER A 88 11.05 14.93 5.70
C SER A 88 10.57 15.89 6.79
N LYS A 89 11.52 16.52 7.50
CA LYS A 89 11.23 17.63 8.42
C LYS A 89 10.76 18.90 7.71
N ARG A 90 10.99 18.99 6.39
CA ARG A 90 10.63 20.15 5.57
C ARG A 90 9.25 19.99 4.93
N GLU A 91 8.78 18.74 4.81
CA GLU A 91 7.46 18.41 4.27
C GLU A 91 6.43 18.53 5.40
N ILE A 92 5.79 19.67 5.46
CA ILE A 92 4.78 20.02 6.49
C ILE A 92 3.40 19.89 5.86
N LEU A 93 2.52 19.16 6.51
CA LEU A 93 1.15 18.96 6.05
C LEU A 93 0.31 20.24 6.26
N HIS A 94 -0.50 20.59 5.27
CA HIS A 94 -1.38 21.75 5.27
C HIS A 94 -2.87 21.34 5.25
N ASP A 95 -3.74 22.25 5.67
CA ASP A 95 -5.18 22.05 5.53
C ASP A 95 -5.55 21.89 4.04
N GLY A 96 -6.22 20.82 3.70
CA GLY A 96 -6.57 20.47 2.32
C GLY A 96 -5.69 19.39 1.67
N ASP A 97 -4.55 19.05 2.25
CA ASP A 97 -3.70 17.96 1.73
C ASP A 97 -4.35 16.58 1.93
N ILE A 98 -4.00 15.66 1.07
CA ILE A 98 -4.14 14.22 1.31
C ILE A 98 -2.75 13.59 1.45
N ILE A 99 -2.62 12.57 2.28
CA ILE A 99 -1.37 11.84 2.45
C ILE A 99 -1.62 10.33 2.44
N SER A 100 -0.95 9.62 1.56
CA SER A 100 -0.87 8.15 1.59
C SER A 100 0.31 7.76 2.49
N VAL A 101 0.00 7.01 3.55
CA VAL A 101 0.99 6.47 4.47
C VAL A 101 1.05 4.97 4.25
N ASP A 102 2.18 4.53 3.76
CA ASP A 102 2.47 3.14 3.48
C ASP A 102 3.54 2.64 4.45
N LEU A 103 3.35 1.43 5.00
CA LEU A 103 4.27 0.90 6.00
C LEU A 103 4.22 -0.63 6.10
N VAL A 104 5.42 -1.18 6.29
CA VAL A 104 5.64 -2.61 6.46
C VAL A 104 6.21 -2.91 7.84
N ALA A 105 5.51 -3.73 8.61
CA ALA A 105 5.99 -4.24 9.90
C ALA A 105 6.55 -5.66 9.73
N TYR A 106 7.84 -5.84 10.06
CA TYR A 106 8.47 -7.15 10.09
C TYR A 106 8.49 -7.70 11.52
N LYS A 107 7.84 -8.84 11.72
CA LYS A 107 7.75 -9.49 13.04
C LYS A 107 7.73 -11.01 12.91
N ASN A 108 8.43 -11.71 13.79
CA ASN A 108 8.47 -13.18 13.87
C ASN A 108 8.85 -13.86 12.53
N GLY A 109 9.68 -13.19 11.72
CA GLY A 109 10.12 -13.70 10.42
C GLY A 109 9.18 -13.40 9.27
N PHE A 110 8.11 -12.61 9.45
CA PHE A 110 7.12 -12.29 8.44
C PHE A 110 6.83 -10.80 8.35
N ASN A 111 6.36 -10.36 7.18
CA ASN A 111 5.97 -9.00 6.90
C ASN A 111 4.45 -8.85 6.93
N GLY A 112 3.99 -7.70 7.38
CA GLY A 112 2.61 -7.24 7.26
C GLY A 112 2.62 -5.84 6.68
N ASP A 113 1.93 -5.66 5.56
CA ASP A 113 1.99 -4.50 4.69
C ASP A 113 0.63 -3.84 4.55
N CYS A 114 0.57 -2.51 4.66
CA CYS A 114 -0.67 -1.77 4.44
C CYS A 114 -0.45 -0.29 4.19
N CYS A 115 -1.26 0.26 3.31
CA CYS A 115 -1.30 1.68 3.00
C CYS A 115 -2.69 2.27 3.18
N ARG A 116 -2.75 3.53 3.63
CA ARG A 116 -3.98 4.33 3.76
C ARG A 116 -3.74 5.75 3.29
N THR A 117 -4.70 6.29 2.55
CA THR A 117 -4.76 7.73 2.27
C THR A 117 -5.63 8.43 3.30
N TYR A 118 -5.07 9.42 3.96
CA TYR A 118 -5.71 10.22 5.01
C TYR A 118 -5.93 11.66 4.57
N PHE A 119 -6.91 12.32 5.17
CA PHE A 119 -7.22 13.72 4.96
C PHE A 119 -6.55 14.59 6.01
N VAL A 120 -6.01 15.71 5.59
CA VAL A 120 -5.40 16.71 6.47
C VAL A 120 -6.36 17.90 6.59
N GLY A 121 -7.10 17.97 7.68
CA GLY A 121 -8.13 19.01 7.87
C GLY A 121 -9.27 18.91 6.86
N ASN A 122 -9.58 20.01 6.18
CA ASN A 122 -10.71 20.11 5.24
C ASN A 122 -10.24 19.93 3.80
N VAL A 123 -10.46 18.77 3.22
CA VAL A 123 -10.06 18.47 1.82
C VAL A 123 -11.21 18.72 0.85
N SER A 124 -10.87 18.88 -0.43
CA SER A 124 -11.86 19.05 -1.51
C SER A 124 -12.73 17.81 -1.72
N GLU A 125 -13.90 17.96 -2.33
CA GLU A 125 -14.78 16.84 -2.66
C GLU A 125 -14.14 15.90 -3.70
N GLU A 126 -13.30 16.45 -4.60
CA GLU A 126 -12.53 15.67 -5.56
C GLU A 126 -11.52 14.77 -4.86
N ALA A 127 -10.80 15.29 -3.85
CA ALA A 127 -9.85 14.50 -3.06
C ALA A 127 -10.55 13.39 -2.27
N LYS A 128 -11.71 13.69 -1.67
CA LYS A 128 -12.55 12.68 -0.98
C LYS A 128 -12.99 11.58 -1.94
N ARG A 129 -13.49 11.98 -3.12
CA ARG A 129 -13.96 11.02 -4.13
C ARG A 129 -12.82 10.15 -4.65
N LEU A 130 -11.64 10.72 -4.94
CA LEU A 130 -10.47 9.96 -5.34
C LEU A 130 -10.12 8.89 -4.30
N THR A 131 -9.99 9.29 -3.02
CA THR A 131 -9.64 8.40 -1.91
C THR A 131 -10.67 7.28 -1.74
N GLU A 132 -11.97 7.61 -1.83
CA GLU A 132 -13.03 6.60 -1.69
C GLU A 132 -13.05 5.63 -2.89
N VAL A 133 -12.87 6.11 -4.12
CA VAL A 133 -12.78 5.24 -5.30
C VAL A 133 -11.56 4.33 -5.22
N THR A 134 -10.42 4.84 -4.76
CA THR A 134 -9.20 4.05 -4.56
C THR A 134 -9.46 2.94 -3.55
N LYS A 135 -9.99 3.27 -2.38
CA LYS A 135 -10.37 2.31 -1.36
C LYS A 135 -11.39 1.29 -1.87
N GLN A 136 -12.46 1.74 -2.53
CA GLN A 136 -13.51 0.86 -3.03
C GLN A 136 -13.00 -0.08 -4.13
N SER A 137 -12.04 0.35 -4.94
CA SER A 137 -11.43 -0.50 -5.98
C SER A 137 -10.75 -1.73 -5.39
N PHE A 138 -10.10 -1.60 -4.23
CA PHE A 138 -9.58 -2.73 -3.47
C PHE A 138 -10.70 -3.72 -3.12
N TYR A 139 -11.82 -3.23 -2.58
CA TYR A 139 -12.94 -4.10 -2.20
C TYR A 139 -13.62 -4.75 -3.40
N GLU A 140 -13.65 -4.08 -4.56
CA GLU A 140 -14.12 -4.70 -5.81
C GLU A 140 -13.19 -5.84 -6.25
N GLY A 141 -11.88 -5.62 -6.15
CA GLY A 141 -10.87 -6.64 -6.49
C GLY A 141 -10.96 -7.88 -5.61
N ILE A 142 -11.00 -7.70 -4.28
CA ILE A 142 -10.96 -8.83 -3.35
C ILE A 142 -12.22 -9.70 -3.34
N LYS A 143 -13.32 -9.31 -3.98
CA LYS A 143 -14.47 -10.20 -4.22
C LYS A 143 -14.05 -11.47 -4.99
N TYR A 144 -12.99 -11.37 -5.77
CA TYR A 144 -12.41 -12.47 -6.55
C TYR A 144 -11.19 -13.12 -5.88
N ALA A 145 -10.78 -12.66 -4.71
CA ALA A 145 -9.58 -13.12 -4.01
C ALA A 145 -9.84 -14.43 -3.22
N LYS A 146 -10.31 -15.46 -3.89
CA LYS A 146 -10.68 -16.75 -3.30
C LYS A 146 -10.45 -17.91 -4.26
N LYS A 147 -10.45 -19.13 -3.73
CA LYS A 147 -10.32 -20.35 -4.53
C LYS A 147 -11.33 -20.40 -5.68
N GLY A 148 -10.89 -20.86 -6.84
CA GLY A 148 -11.70 -20.95 -8.05
C GLY A 148 -11.50 -19.80 -9.02
N PHE A 149 -10.98 -18.67 -8.56
CA PHE A 149 -10.63 -17.52 -9.39
C PHE A 149 -9.15 -17.50 -9.78
N ARG A 150 -8.79 -16.54 -10.60
CA ARG A 150 -7.42 -16.31 -11.05
C ARG A 150 -6.98 -14.88 -10.66
N LEU A 151 -5.68 -14.68 -10.58
CA LEU A 151 -5.10 -13.39 -10.25
C LEU A 151 -5.63 -12.24 -11.14
N GLY A 152 -5.79 -12.51 -12.44
CA GLY A 152 -6.32 -11.53 -13.39
C GLY A 152 -7.78 -11.12 -13.14
N ASP A 153 -8.54 -11.89 -12.36
CA ASP A 153 -9.90 -11.51 -11.99
C ASP A 153 -9.88 -10.36 -10.98
N ILE A 154 -8.94 -10.40 -10.01
CA ILE A 154 -8.67 -9.32 -9.06
C ILE A 154 -8.20 -8.07 -9.81
N CYS A 155 -7.14 -8.22 -10.62
CA CYS A 155 -6.52 -7.13 -11.38
C CYS A 155 -7.53 -6.40 -12.29
N HIS A 156 -8.36 -7.17 -12.98
CA HIS A 156 -9.39 -6.64 -13.87
C HIS A 156 -10.44 -5.83 -13.10
N ALA A 157 -10.94 -6.38 -12.00
CA ALA A 157 -12.00 -5.74 -11.22
C ALA A 157 -11.54 -4.39 -10.62
N ILE A 158 -10.29 -4.31 -10.14
CA ILE A 158 -9.69 -3.06 -9.66
C ILE A 158 -9.65 -2.03 -10.80
N GLY A 159 -9.00 -2.36 -11.93
CA GLY A 159 -8.82 -1.43 -13.04
C GLY A 159 -10.14 -0.99 -13.65
N GLU A 160 -11.06 -1.92 -13.88
CA GLU A 160 -12.39 -1.62 -14.43
C GLU A 160 -13.16 -0.65 -13.52
N TYR A 161 -13.11 -0.85 -12.19
CA TYR A 161 -13.80 0.04 -11.25
C TYR A 161 -13.21 1.45 -11.26
N VAL A 162 -11.88 1.57 -11.23
CA VAL A 162 -11.18 2.87 -11.27
C VAL A 162 -11.48 3.61 -12.57
N GLU A 163 -11.33 2.95 -13.72
CA GLU A 163 -11.56 3.55 -15.04
C GLU A 163 -13.03 3.96 -15.25
N LYS A 164 -13.98 3.16 -14.78
CA LYS A 164 -15.43 3.53 -14.80
C LYS A 164 -15.76 4.76 -13.96
N ASN A 165 -14.96 5.06 -12.94
CA ASN A 165 -15.10 6.26 -12.12
C ASN A 165 -14.35 7.48 -12.70
N GLY A 166 -13.68 7.33 -13.85
CA GLY A 166 -13.02 8.42 -14.57
C GLY A 166 -11.59 8.70 -14.08
N TYR A 167 -10.97 7.78 -13.37
CA TYR A 167 -9.61 7.86 -12.85
C TYR A 167 -8.67 6.90 -13.59
N SER A 168 -7.36 7.03 -13.35
CA SER A 168 -6.33 6.20 -13.95
C SER A 168 -5.65 5.33 -12.89
N VAL A 169 -5.33 4.07 -13.24
CA VAL A 169 -4.45 3.22 -12.43
C VAL A 169 -3.00 3.38 -12.87
N VAL A 170 -2.09 3.35 -11.92
CA VAL A 170 -0.65 3.27 -12.19
C VAL A 170 -0.34 1.93 -12.84
N ARG A 171 0.56 1.92 -13.83
CA ARG A 171 0.86 0.72 -14.63
C ARG A 171 2.26 0.18 -14.40
N GLU A 172 3.18 1.01 -13.93
CA GLU A 172 4.59 0.70 -13.72
C GLU A 172 4.83 0.00 -12.38
N PHE A 173 3.91 0.18 -11.44
CA PHE A 173 3.95 -0.42 -10.10
C PHE A 173 2.76 -1.36 -9.89
N GLN A 174 2.92 -2.29 -8.96
CA GLN A 174 1.96 -3.38 -8.77
C GLN A 174 2.08 -3.97 -7.38
N GLY A 175 1.02 -4.57 -6.89
CA GLY A 175 1.03 -5.40 -5.70
C GLY A 175 1.83 -6.69 -5.86
N HIS A 176 1.97 -7.44 -4.79
CA HIS A 176 2.88 -8.57 -4.75
C HIS A 176 2.41 -9.68 -3.78
N GLY A 177 2.98 -10.86 -3.92
CA GLY A 177 2.96 -11.83 -2.83
C GLY A 177 3.77 -11.30 -1.64
N ILE A 178 3.43 -11.71 -0.43
CA ILE A 178 4.10 -11.26 0.78
C ILE A 178 4.24 -12.40 1.79
N GLY A 179 5.31 -12.38 2.58
CA GLY A 179 5.56 -13.41 3.57
C GLY A 179 6.85 -13.19 4.34
N GLU A 180 7.77 -14.14 4.23
CA GLU A 180 9.12 -14.01 4.82
C GLU A 180 9.90 -12.88 4.16
N SER A 181 9.74 -12.71 2.83
CA SER A 181 10.21 -11.52 2.12
C SER A 181 9.07 -10.50 2.01
N MET A 182 9.42 -9.20 2.00
CA MET A 182 8.48 -8.12 1.76
C MET A 182 7.81 -8.32 0.40
N HIS A 183 8.61 -8.51 -0.65
CA HIS A 183 8.13 -8.79 -2.00
C HIS A 183 8.38 -10.26 -2.37
N GLU A 184 7.30 -10.98 -2.63
CA GLU A 184 7.29 -12.34 -3.13
C GLU A 184 6.52 -12.44 -4.45
N ASP A 185 6.65 -13.55 -5.17
CA ASP A 185 5.72 -13.87 -6.26
C ASP A 185 4.28 -14.09 -5.72
N PRO A 186 3.25 -13.71 -6.49
CA PRO A 186 3.27 -13.13 -7.82
C PRO A 186 3.27 -11.60 -7.79
N GLY A 187 3.66 -10.94 -8.88
CA GLY A 187 3.29 -9.55 -9.13
C GLY A 187 1.79 -9.42 -9.40
N ILE A 188 1.16 -8.35 -8.92
CA ILE A 188 -0.30 -8.15 -8.92
C ILE A 188 -0.65 -6.78 -9.50
N PRO A 189 -0.70 -6.61 -10.83
CA PRO A 189 -1.09 -5.35 -11.44
C PRO A 189 -2.50 -4.93 -11.04
N ASN A 190 -2.74 -3.62 -10.96
CA ASN A 190 -4.06 -3.06 -10.72
C ASN A 190 -4.92 -2.94 -12.00
N TYR A 191 -4.57 -3.67 -13.03
CA TYR A 191 -5.26 -3.76 -14.32
C TYR A 191 -5.00 -5.12 -14.97
N GLY A 192 -5.83 -5.50 -15.94
CA GLY A 192 -5.60 -6.75 -16.64
C GLY A 192 -6.85 -7.34 -17.26
N LYS A 193 -6.75 -8.62 -17.66
CA LYS A 193 -7.86 -9.37 -18.26
C LYS A 193 -8.36 -10.42 -17.29
N ALA A 194 -9.68 -10.45 -17.05
CA ALA A 194 -10.33 -11.49 -16.27
C ALA A 194 -10.03 -12.91 -16.83
N GLY A 195 -9.97 -13.89 -15.95
CA GLY A 195 -9.70 -15.29 -16.29
C GLY A 195 -8.24 -15.59 -16.67
N ARG A 196 -7.30 -14.68 -16.43
CA ARG A 196 -5.87 -14.85 -16.74
C ARG A 196 -5.02 -14.94 -15.47
N GLY A 197 -3.77 -15.29 -15.65
CA GLY A 197 -2.80 -15.45 -14.55
C GLY A 197 -2.95 -16.77 -13.79
N ILE A 198 -2.24 -16.85 -12.67
CA ILE A 198 -2.24 -18.04 -11.81
C ILE A 198 -3.60 -18.29 -11.19
N ARG A 199 -3.89 -19.54 -10.82
CA ARG A 199 -5.04 -19.87 -9.97
C ARG A 199 -4.76 -19.44 -8.54
N LEU A 200 -5.79 -18.92 -7.89
CA LEU A 200 -5.71 -18.56 -6.46
C LEU A 200 -5.94 -19.83 -5.63
N GLU A 201 -5.01 -20.08 -4.72
CA GLU A 201 -5.06 -21.25 -3.83
C GLU A 201 -5.03 -20.78 -2.36
N PRO A 202 -5.78 -21.46 -1.47
CA PRO A 202 -5.77 -21.16 -0.03
C PRO A 202 -4.35 -21.23 0.55
N GLY A 203 -4.02 -20.27 1.41
CA GLY A 203 -2.69 -20.11 1.98
C GLY A 203 -1.78 -19.15 1.21
N MET A 204 -2.19 -18.66 0.03
CA MET A 204 -1.52 -17.49 -0.59
C MET A 204 -1.78 -16.24 0.24
N THR A 205 -0.74 -15.44 0.45
CA THR A 205 -0.82 -14.12 1.08
C THR A 205 -0.35 -13.07 0.10
N LEU A 206 -1.16 -12.03 -0.09
CA LEU A 206 -1.02 -11.05 -1.16
C LEU A 206 -1.17 -9.63 -0.60
N ALA A 207 -0.29 -8.72 -1.01
CA ALA A 207 -0.46 -7.29 -0.87
C ALA A 207 -1.23 -6.79 -2.09
N ILE A 208 -2.46 -6.33 -1.89
CA ILE A 208 -3.32 -5.77 -2.93
C ILE A 208 -3.38 -4.27 -2.70
N GLU A 209 -2.87 -3.50 -3.67
CA GLU A 209 -2.50 -2.10 -3.47
C GLU A 209 -2.85 -1.20 -4.67
N PRO A 210 -4.13 -0.92 -4.92
CA PRO A 210 -4.49 0.04 -5.95
C PRO A 210 -3.88 1.42 -5.70
N MET A 211 -3.08 1.88 -6.66
CA MET A 211 -2.53 3.23 -6.80
C MET A 211 -3.30 3.94 -7.89
N VAL A 212 -4.03 5.00 -7.54
CA VAL A 212 -4.99 5.68 -8.41
C VAL A 212 -4.62 7.14 -8.57
N ILE A 213 -4.62 7.63 -9.81
CA ILE A 213 -4.31 9.00 -10.19
C ILE A 213 -5.59 9.68 -10.67
N MET A 214 -5.82 10.91 -10.21
CA MET A 214 -6.97 11.72 -10.61
C MET A 214 -6.94 12.07 -12.11
N GLY A 215 -5.75 12.30 -12.64
CA GLY A 215 -5.50 12.69 -14.02
C GLY A 215 -5.02 11.54 -14.90
N LYS A 216 -3.96 11.80 -15.68
CA LYS A 216 -3.37 10.84 -16.62
C LYS A 216 -2.51 9.79 -15.86
N PRO A 217 -2.35 8.57 -16.42
CA PRO A 217 -1.64 7.49 -15.74
C PRO A 217 -0.12 7.64 -15.71
N ASN A 218 0.45 8.66 -16.34
CA ASN A 218 1.89 8.85 -16.46
C ASN A 218 2.49 9.33 -15.14
N ILE A 219 3.66 8.79 -14.82
CA ILE A 219 4.41 9.08 -13.59
C ILE A 219 5.83 9.49 -13.89
N LEU A 220 6.49 10.16 -12.93
CA LEU A 220 7.89 10.54 -12.98
C LEU A 220 8.58 10.11 -11.68
N GLU A 221 9.81 9.65 -11.79
CA GLU A 221 10.70 9.40 -10.66
C GLU A 221 11.53 10.64 -10.40
N LEU A 222 11.63 11.08 -9.14
CA LEU A 222 12.44 12.21 -8.74
C LEU A 222 13.94 11.84 -8.59
N ASP A 223 14.81 12.86 -8.56
CA ASP A 223 16.26 12.68 -8.47
C ASP A 223 16.75 11.98 -7.19
N ASP A 224 15.86 11.83 -6.18
CA ASP A 224 16.17 11.05 -4.98
C ASP A 224 16.19 9.53 -5.23
N GLY A 225 15.69 9.08 -6.39
CA GLY A 225 15.67 7.70 -6.85
C GLY A 225 14.63 6.83 -6.12
N TRP A 226 13.66 7.46 -5.45
CA TRP A 226 12.57 6.80 -4.74
C TRP A 226 11.20 7.40 -5.01
N THR A 227 11.08 8.71 -4.85
CA THR A 227 9.78 9.40 -4.88
C THR A 227 9.19 9.36 -6.30
N ILE A 228 8.00 8.83 -6.40
CA ILE A 228 7.23 8.76 -7.65
C ILE A 228 6.09 9.76 -7.59
N ILE A 229 6.01 10.64 -8.57
CA ILE A 229 4.97 11.66 -8.69
C ILE A 229 4.13 11.48 -9.95
N THR A 230 2.93 12.06 -9.97
CA THR A 230 2.14 12.17 -11.20
C THR A 230 2.80 13.18 -12.15
N GLU A 231 2.87 12.86 -13.46
CA GLU A 231 3.48 13.76 -14.45
C GLU A 231 2.69 15.06 -14.63
N ASP A 232 1.37 15.02 -14.44
CA ASP A 232 0.48 16.15 -14.65
C ASP A 232 0.17 16.98 -13.37
N GLY A 233 0.79 16.63 -12.23
CA GLY A 233 0.59 17.28 -10.95
C GLY A 233 -0.80 17.03 -10.33
N SER A 234 -1.57 16.07 -10.84
CA SER A 234 -2.86 15.71 -10.28
C SER A 234 -2.71 14.87 -9.00
N LEU A 235 -3.73 14.89 -8.14
CA LEU A 235 -3.72 14.10 -6.91
C LEU A 235 -3.64 12.59 -7.19
N ALA A 236 -2.93 11.89 -6.32
CA ALA A 236 -2.89 10.44 -6.27
C ALA A 236 -3.35 9.92 -4.89
N ALA A 237 -3.92 8.73 -4.88
CA ALA A 237 -4.29 8.02 -3.66
C ALA A 237 -3.86 6.55 -3.74
N HIS A 238 -3.53 5.99 -2.59
CA HIS A 238 -3.09 4.61 -2.45
C HIS A 238 -3.85 3.93 -1.30
N TYR A 239 -4.33 2.73 -1.54
CA TYR A 239 -4.98 1.92 -0.51
C TYR A 239 -4.54 0.48 -0.62
N GLU A 240 -4.07 -0.09 0.48
CA GLU A 240 -3.49 -1.41 0.48
C GLU A 240 -3.87 -2.23 1.70
N ASN A 241 -3.98 -3.53 1.51
CA ASN A 241 -3.97 -4.51 2.59
C ASN A 241 -3.25 -5.79 2.20
N THR A 242 -2.60 -6.40 3.19
CA THR A 242 -2.23 -7.81 3.15
C THR A 242 -3.49 -8.66 3.34
N ILE A 243 -3.76 -9.57 2.40
CA ILE A 243 -4.87 -10.51 2.45
C ILE A 243 -4.38 -11.96 2.44
N LEU A 244 -5.18 -12.86 3.01
CA LEU A 244 -5.02 -14.30 2.91
C LEU A 244 -6.11 -14.87 2.01
N ILE A 245 -5.71 -15.63 1.00
CA ILE A 245 -6.64 -16.44 0.20
C ILE A 245 -7.11 -17.63 1.02
N THR A 246 -8.42 -17.83 1.08
CA THR A 246 -9.06 -18.96 1.78
C THR A 246 -9.88 -19.83 0.82
N GLU A 247 -10.50 -20.88 1.33
CA GLU A 247 -11.46 -21.69 0.56
C GLU A 247 -12.69 -20.89 0.14
N ASN A 248 -13.06 -19.87 0.95
CA ASN A 248 -14.25 -19.03 0.76
C ASN A 248 -13.83 -17.56 0.58
N GLU A 249 -14.36 -16.62 1.40
CA GLU A 249 -14.03 -15.22 1.33
C GLU A 249 -12.60 -14.95 1.84
N PRO A 250 -11.86 -13.99 1.26
CA PRO A 250 -10.52 -13.67 1.73
C PRO A 250 -10.54 -13.11 3.15
N GLU A 251 -9.48 -13.36 3.89
CA GLU A 251 -9.24 -12.68 5.17
C GLU A 251 -8.32 -11.48 4.94
N ILE A 252 -8.74 -10.30 5.38
CA ILE A 252 -7.90 -9.10 5.36
C ILE A 252 -7.11 -9.05 6.65
N LEU A 253 -5.81 -9.36 6.59
CA LEU A 253 -4.96 -9.52 7.77
C LEU A 253 -4.60 -8.17 8.43
N THR A 254 -4.64 -7.06 7.69
CA THR A 254 -4.28 -5.70 8.14
C THR A 254 -5.50 -4.85 8.51
N LEU A 255 -6.66 -5.45 8.74
CA LEU A 255 -7.81 -4.83 9.40
C LEU A 255 -7.97 -5.39 10.83
N LEU A 256 -8.18 -4.48 11.81
CA LEU A 256 -8.56 -4.80 13.20
C LEU A 256 -10.03 -4.48 13.42
#